data_949dea70a54a22d902037e180b75cbc4
#
_entry.id   949dea70a54a22d902037e180b75cbc4
#
_cell.length_a   1.000
_cell.length_b   1.000
_cell.length_c   1.000
_cell.angle_alpha   90.00
_cell.angle_beta   90.00
_cell.angle_gamma   90.00
#
_symmetry.space_group_name_H-M   'P 1'
#
loop_
_entity.id
_entity.type
_entity.pdbx_description
1 polymer ?
#
loop_
_entity_poly.entity_id
_entity_poly.type
_entity_poly.pdbx_seq_one_letter_code
_entity_poly.pdbx_strand_id
1 'polypeptide(L)'
;LLFKPELIISIKHDAIAALFYVSNWWYIIQDVDYFNQFAVAPLKHLWSLAIEEQFYLFFPFILLGLLKFFKKRTTMIILLIISLLSLTAMITIHMYTGNNSRVYFGTDTRLQTLLLGCLLAFIWPPFSFRKDISKGAKASISAIGIVGMAVLIYLFVVVSDQDKWIYSGGFYAISFLTLFVIASVVHPSSVLKKILS
;
A
#
# COMPACT_ATOMS: atom_id res chain seq x y z
N LEU A 1 -20.24 9.96 31.05
CA LEU A 1 -19.28 10.53 30.11
C LEU A 1 -20.05 11.22 29.01
N LEU A 2 -20.31 12.49 29.22
CA LEU A 2 -21.07 13.34 28.29
C LEU A 2 -20.16 13.68 27.09
N PHE A 3 -20.47 13.11 25.94
CA PHE A 3 -19.84 13.53 24.69
C PHE A 3 -20.13 15.00 24.47
N LYS A 4 -19.07 15.81 24.31
CA LYS A 4 -19.22 17.23 23.96
C LYS A 4 -19.98 17.30 22.62
N PRO A 5 -20.96 18.23 22.44
CA PRO A 5 -21.71 18.35 21.18
C PRO A 5 -20.82 18.49 19.93
N GLU A 6 -19.71 19.19 20.06
CA GLU A 6 -18.68 19.35 19.02
C GLU A 6 -18.09 18.02 18.54
N LEU A 7 -17.86 17.08 19.47
CA LEU A 7 -17.35 15.76 19.15
C LEU A 7 -18.38 14.93 18.35
N ILE A 8 -19.67 15.04 18.70
CA ILE A 8 -20.73 14.33 17.98
C ILE A 8 -20.82 14.83 16.53
N ILE A 9 -20.69 16.14 16.33
CA ILE A 9 -20.72 16.75 14.99
C ILE A 9 -19.50 16.29 14.17
N SER A 10 -18.32 16.27 14.77
CA SER A 10 -17.10 15.78 14.11
C SER A 10 -17.25 14.31 13.71
N ILE A 11 -17.68 13.44 14.62
CA ILE A 11 -17.89 12.01 14.33
C ILE A 11 -18.92 11.81 13.21
N LYS A 12 -19.97 12.64 13.15
CA LYS A 12 -20.97 12.56 12.08
C LYS A 12 -20.36 12.86 10.71
N HIS A 13 -19.52 13.89 10.60
CA HIS A 13 -18.85 14.22 9.34
C HIS A 13 -17.84 13.15 8.95
N ASP A 14 -17.05 12.63 9.90
CA ASP A 14 -16.13 11.53 9.68
C ASP A 14 -16.86 10.28 9.20
N ALA A 15 -18.02 9.96 9.80
CA ALA A 15 -18.84 8.82 9.41
C ALA A 15 -19.41 8.98 7.99
N ILE A 16 -19.84 10.19 7.61
CA ILE A 16 -20.30 10.47 6.25
C ILE A 16 -19.13 10.31 5.27
N ALA A 17 -17.96 10.86 5.57
CA ALA A 17 -16.78 10.72 4.73
C ALA A 17 -16.35 9.24 4.59
N ALA A 18 -16.48 8.46 5.66
CA ALA A 18 -16.20 7.03 5.64
C ALA A 18 -17.20 6.25 4.78
N LEU A 19 -18.47 6.57 4.86
CA LEU A 19 -19.53 5.93 4.07
C LEU A 19 -19.31 6.09 2.55
N PHE A 20 -18.78 7.24 2.14
CA PHE A 20 -18.44 7.52 0.74
C PHE A 20 -17.00 7.20 0.35
N TYR A 21 -16.25 6.53 1.23
CA TYR A 21 -14.84 6.18 1.01
C TYR A 21 -13.93 7.37 0.67
N VAL A 22 -14.18 8.54 1.29
CA VAL A 22 -13.40 9.76 1.10
C VAL A 22 -12.78 10.28 2.40
N SER A 23 -12.73 9.46 3.46
CA SER A 23 -12.18 9.83 4.76
C SER A 23 -10.75 10.35 4.68
N ASN A 24 -9.93 9.78 3.84
CA ASN A 24 -8.55 10.19 3.65
C ASN A 24 -8.44 11.62 3.10
N TRP A 25 -9.24 11.99 2.11
CA TRP A 25 -9.32 13.35 1.58
C TRP A 25 -9.98 14.32 2.56
N TRP A 26 -10.97 13.85 3.30
CA TRP A 26 -11.61 14.61 4.37
C TRP A 26 -10.59 15.05 5.42
N TYR A 27 -9.75 14.13 5.91
CA TYR A 27 -8.71 14.44 6.89
C TYR A 27 -7.63 15.37 6.34
N ILE A 28 -7.30 15.28 5.05
CA ILE A 28 -6.39 16.23 4.39
C ILE A 28 -6.99 17.65 4.40
N ILE A 29 -8.26 17.79 4.03
CA ILE A 29 -8.96 19.10 3.97
C ILE A 29 -9.10 19.72 5.36
N GLN A 30 -9.30 18.89 6.38
CA GLN A 30 -9.40 19.34 7.77
C GLN A 30 -8.03 19.56 8.43
N ASP A 31 -6.94 19.39 7.70
CA ASP A 31 -5.56 19.46 8.20
C ASP A 31 -5.33 18.62 9.47
N VAL A 32 -5.95 17.42 9.50
CA VAL A 32 -5.83 16.50 10.64
C VAL A 32 -4.43 15.93 10.67
N ASP A 33 -3.73 16.16 11.78
CA ASP A 33 -2.44 15.49 11.99
C ASP A 33 -2.65 14.01 12.33
N TYR A 34 -2.15 13.14 11.44
CA TYR A 34 -2.21 11.69 11.64
C TYR A 34 -1.45 11.25 12.89
N PHE A 35 -0.30 11.88 13.14
CA PHE A 35 0.65 11.50 14.19
C PHE A 35 0.28 12.08 15.56
N ASN A 36 -0.69 12.99 15.62
CA ASN A 36 -1.20 13.50 16.88
C ASN A 36 -2.12 12.46 17.54
N GLN A 37 -1.59 11.79 18.58
CA GLN A 37 -2.32 10.79 19.35
C GLN A 37 -3.44 11.37 20.23
N PHE A 38 -3.40 12.67 20.51
CA PHE A 38 -4.40 13.37 21.32
C PHE A 38 -5.56 13.90 20.48
N ALA A 39 -5.46 13.88 19.16
CA ALA A 39 -6.56 14.25 18.28
C ALA A 39 -7.69 13.24 18.41
N VAL A 40 -8.85 13.70 18.91
CA VAL A 40 -10.03 12.86 19.09
C VAL A 40 -10.71 12.66 17.73
N ALA A 41 -10.25 11.70 16.97
CA ALA A 41 -10.85 11.27 15.71
C ALA A 41 -11.06 9.74 15.75
N PRO A 42 -12.17 9.27 16.35
CA PRO A 42 -12.42 7.83 16.56
C PRO A 42 -12.45 7.02 15.28
N LEU A 43 -12.83 7.63 14.16
CA LEU A 43 -12.92 6.99 12.84
C LEU A 43 -11.67 7.23 11.98
N LYS A 44 -10.61 7.83 12.54
CA LYS A 44 -9.38 8.14 11.78
C LYS A 44 -8.82 6.93 11.05
N HIS A 45 -8.86 5.75 11.64
CA HIS A 45 -8.35 4.51 11.03
C HIS A 45 -9.03 4.13 9.71
N LEU A 46 -10.23 4.64 9.40
CA LEU A 46 -10.94 4.36 8.15
C LEU A 46 -10.33 5.04 6.91
N TRP A 47 -9.35 5.92 7.09
CA TRP A 47 -8.66 6.56 5.97
C TRP A 47 -7.96 5.56 5.04
N SER A 48 -7.34 4.53 5.59
CA SER A 48 -6.64 3.52 4.79
C SER A 48 -7.62 2.65 4.01
N LEU A 49 -8.73 2.27 4.64
CA LEU A 49 -9.82 1.58 3.97
C LEU A 49 -10.39 2.41 2.81
N ALA A 50 -10.54 3.72 3.00
CA ALA A 50 -11.02 4.61 1.94
C ALA A 50 -10.12 4.55 0.68
N ILE A 51 -8.80 4.54 0.84
CA ILE A 51 -7.86 4.41 -0.28
C ILE A 51 -8.03 3.06 -0.99
N GLU A 52 -8.13 1.98 -0.23
CA GLU A 52 -8.31 0.63 -0.77
C GLU A 52 -9.62 0.50 -1.54
N GLU A 53 -10.72 1.00 -0.98
CA GLU A 53 -12.04 0.94 -1.63
C GLU A 53 -12.11 1.82 -2.88
N GLN A 54 -11.50 3.00 -2.88
CA GLN A 54 -11.32 3.80 -4.09
C GLN A 54 -10.57 3.00 -5.16
N PHE A 55 -9.50 2.32 -4.76
CA PHE A 55 -8.73 1.50 -5.68
C PHE A 55 -9.56 0.32 -6.23
N TYR A 56 -10.25 -0.42 -5.37
CA TYR A 56 -11.08 -1.57 -5.77
C TYR A 56 -12.25 -1.16 -6.65
N LEU A 57 -12.80 0.04 -6.45
CA LEU A 57 -13.90 0.55 -7.25
C LEU A 57 -13.44 0.96 -8.66
N PHE A 58 -12.34 1.69 -8.78
CA PHE A 58 -11.93 2.29 -10.06
C PHE A 58 -10.94 1.44 -10.84
N PHE A 59 -10.01 0.78 -10.17
CA PHE A 59 -8.92 0.07 -10.82
C PHE A 59 -9.35 -1.06 -11.76
N PRO A 60 -10.36 -1.90 -11.46
CA PRO A 60 -10.81 -2.93 -12.39
C PRO A 60 -11.25 -2.36 -13.73
N PHE A 61 -11.98 -1.25 -13.74
CA PHE A 61 -12.43 -0.60 -14.99
C PHE A 61 -11.26 0.00 -15.77
N ILE A 62 -10.33 0.64 -15.07
CA ILE A 62 -9.10 1.18 -15.66
C ILE A 62 -8.29 0.03 -16.28
N LEU A 63 -8.09 -1.05 -15.55
CA LEU A 63 -7.33 -2.21 -16.01
C LEU A 63 -7.99 -2.88 -17.23
N LEU A 64 -9.31 -3.08 -17.20
CA LEU A 64 -10.05 -3.61 -18.34
C LEU A 64 -9.91 -2.71 -19.58
N GLY A 65 -10.00 -1.39 -19.40
CA GLY A 65 -9.75 -0.42 -20.45
C GLY A 65 -8.35 -0.53 -21.02
N LEU A 66 -7.33 -0.56 -20.14
CA LEU A 66 -5.94 -0.70 -20.57
C LEU A 66 -5.70 -2.01 -21.33
N LEU A 67 -6.22 -3.12 -20.85
CA LEU A 67 -6.07 -4.44 -21.51
C LEU A 67 -6.87 -4.55 -22.82
N LYS A 68 -7.93 -3.77 -22.97
CA LYS A 68 -8.71 -3.70 -24.24
C LYS A 68 -7.95 -2.95 -25.32
N PHE A 69 -7.28 -1.87 -24.99
CA PHE A 69 -6.61 -1.00 -25.96
C PHE A 69 -5.11 -1.26 -26.11
N PHE A 70 -4.47 -1.87 -25.12
CA PHE A 70 -3.04 -2.08 -25.11
C PHE A 70 -2.66 -3.56 -24.85
N LYS A 71 -1.49 -3.95 -25.36
CA LYS A 71 -0.92 -5.27 -25.07
C LYS A 71 -0.53 -5.36 -23.59
N LYS A 72 -0.54 -6.56 -23.02
CA LYS A 72 -0.15 -6.85 -21.62
C LYS A 72 1.14 -6.11 -21.20
N ARG A 73 2.19 -6.15 -22.04
CA ARG A 73 3.48 -5.49 -21.75
C ARG A 73 3.33 -3.96 -21.64
N THR A 74 2.59 -3.34 -22.54
CA THR A 74 2.33 -1.89 -22.52
C THR A 74 1.52 -1.51 -21.29
N THR A 75 0.49 -2.29 -20.93
CA THR A 75 -0.28 -2.09 -19.69
C THR A 75 0.62 -2.12 -18.46
N MET A 76 1.53 -3.11 -18.36
CA MET A 76 2.48 -3.18 -17.25
C MET A 76 3.40 -1.95 -17.19
N ILE A 77 3.88 -1.45 -18.34
CA ILE A 77 4.70 -0.24 -18.40
C ILE A 77 3.91 0.98 -17.93
N ILE A 78 2.66 1.12 -18.36
CA ILE A 78 1.77 2.22 -17.92
C ILE A 78 1.57 2.16 -16.41
N LEU A 79 1.26 0.99 -15.84
CA LEU A 79 1.08 0.83 -14.40
C LEU A 79 2.37 1.14 -13.63
N LEU A 80 3.54 0.74 -14.15
CA LEU A 80 4.83 1.08 -13.57
C LEU A 80 5.09 2.58 -13.59
N ILE A 81 4.80 3.26 -14.71
CA ILE A 81 4.95 4.72 -14.82
C ILE A 81 4.04 5.42 -13.80
N ILE A 82 2.77 5.01 -13.68
CA ILE A 82 1.84 5.60 -12.70
C ILE A 82 2.35 5.34 -11.27
N SER A 83 2.88 4.16 -10.98
CA SER A 83 3.49 3.86 -9.68
C SER A 83 4.68 4.77 -9.38
N LEU A 84 5.56 5.00 -10.35
CA LEU A 84 6.71 5.91 -10.20
C LEU A 84 6.27 7.39 -10.08
N LEU A 85 5.23 7.81 -10.78
CA LEU A 85 4.65 9.15 -10.62
C LEU A 85 4.05 9.34 -9.22
N SER A 86 3.40 8.33 -8.67
CA SER A 86 2.92 8.35 -7.29
C SER A 86 4.06 8.44 -6.26
N LEU A 87 5.17 7.71 -6.50
CA LEU A 87 6.39 7.82 -5.69
C LEU A 87 7.00 9.22 -5.77
N THR A 88 7.13 9.78 -6.97
CA THR A 88 7.67 11.13 -7.13
C THR A 88 6.77 12.18 -6.49
N ALA A 89 5.45 12.03 -6.58
CA ALA A 89 4.49 12.89 -5.88
C ALA A 89 4.70 12.83 -4.35
N MET A 90 4.86 11.62 -3.79
CA MET A 90 5.16 11.45 -2.36
C MET A 90 6.40 12.22 -1.94
N ILE A 91 7.53 11.99 -2.63
CA ILE A 91 8.82 12.62 -2.32
C ILE A 91 8.71 14.14 -2.46
N THR A 92 8.13 14.61 -3.55
CA THR A 92 8.01 16.04 -3.85
C THR A 92 7.15 16.76 -2.81
N ILE A 93 5.95 16.24 -2.51
CA ILE A 93 5.06 16.84 -1.52
C ILE A 93 5.74 16.86 -0.14
N HIS A 94 6.38 15.75 0.27
CA HIS A 94 7.12 15.69 1.53
C HIS A 94 8.24 16.75 1.60
N MET A 95 9.03 16.89 0.53
CA MET A 95 10.16 17.83 0.50
C MET A 95 9.71 19.29 0.54
N TYR A 96 8.60 19.63 -0.15
CA TYR A 96 8.15 21.03 -0.24
C TYR A 96 7.26 21.45 0.93
N THR A 97 6.44 20.55 1.46
CA THR A 97 5.48 20.90 2.52
C THR A 97 5.93 20.50 3.91
N GLY A 98 6.80 19.49 4.04
CA GLY A 98 7.13 18.87 5.32
C GLY A 98 5.93 18.19 6.02
N ASN A 99 4.76 18.17 5.36
CA ASN A 99 3.53 17.64 5.94
C ASN A 99 3.45 16.11 5.72
N ASN A 100 3.89 15.36 6.72
CA ASN A 100 3.86 13.90 6.70
C ASN A 100 2.41 13.37 6.65
N SER A 101 1.47 14.02 7.32
CA SER A 101 0.06 13.61 7.35
C SER A 101 -0.58 13.69 5.96
N ARG A 102 -0.30 14.76 5.20
CA ARG A 102 -0.76 14.89 3.80
C ARG A 102 -0.26 13.74 2.92
N VAL A 103 1.01 13.41 3.05
CA VAL A 103 1.65 12.34 2.27
C VAL A 103 1.12 10.97 2.70
N TYR A 104 0.81 10.82 3.97
CA TYR A 104 0.31 9.58 4.55
C TYR A 104 -1.13 9.29 4.16
N PHE A 105 -2.01 10.27 4.16
CA PHE A 105 -3.43 10.16 3.80
C PHE A 105 -3.69 10.15 2.29
N GLY A 106 -2.78 10.66 1.45
CA GLY A 106 -3.02 10.86 0.03
C GLY A 106 -3.18 9.57 -0.76
N THR A 107 -4.28 9.41 -1.51
CA THR A 107 -4.41 8.31 -2.48
C THR A 107 -3.35 8.42 -3.57
N ASP A 108 -3.05 9.63 -4.02
CA ASP A 108 -2.05 9.95 -5.02
C ASP A 108 -0.62 9.52 -4.64
N THR A 109 -0.30 9.58 -3.34
CA THR A 109 1.01 9.19 -2.79
C THR A 109 1.07 7.72 -2.39
N ARG A 110 -0.07 7.08 -2.15
CA ARG A 110 -0.18 5.68 -1.72
C ARG A 110 -0.43 4.70 -2.87
N LEU A 111 -0.91 5.18 -4.00
CA LEU A 111 -1.22 4.37 -5.17
C LEU A 111 -0.02 3.52 -5.64
N GLN A 112 1.21 4.01 -5.42
CA GLN A 112 2.44 3.32 -5.76
C GLN A 112 2.51 1.89 -5.19
N THR A 113 2.11 1.69 -3.93
CA THR A 113 2.21 0.40 -3.24
C THR A 113 1.17 -0.61 -3.77
N LEU A 114 -0.04 -0.13 -4.07
CA LEU A 114 -1.12 -0.94 -4.63
C LEU A 114 -0.78 -1.40 -6.06
N LEU A 115 -0.25 -0.50 -6.87
CA LEU A 115 0.15 -0.80 -8.25
C LEU A 115 1.32 -1.77 -8.33
N LEU A 116 2.26 -1.74 -7.37
CA LEU A 116 3.32 -2.74 -7.27
C LEU A 116 2.75 -4.15 -7.07
N GLY A 117 1.74 -4.30 -6.22
CA GLY A 117 1.02 -5.57 -6.04
C GLY A 117 0.38 -6.06 -7.34
N CYS A 118 -0.24 -5.15 -8.09
CA CYS A 118 -0.83 -5.49 -9.40
C CYS A 118 0.25 -5.91 -10.42
N LEU A 119 1.38 -5.22 -10.46
CA LEU A 119 2.52 -5.60 -11.32
C LEU A 119 3.05 -6.98 -10.97
N LEU A 120 3.14 -7.32 -9.67
CA LEU A 120 3.51 -8.67 -9.25
C LEU A 120 2.55 -9.71 -9.81
N ALA A 121 1.24 -9.49 -9.78
CA ALA A 121 0.25 -10.42 -10.32
C ALA A 121 0.41 -10.66 -11.83
N PHE A 122 0.89 -9.67 -12.58
CA PHE A 122 1.21 -9.82 -14.00
C PHE A 122 2.48 -10.65 -14.26
N ILE A 123 3.51 -10.48 -13.41
CA ILE A 123 4.84 -11.10 -13.56
C ILE A 123 4.84 -12.50 -12.95
N TRP A 124 4.13 -12.68 -11.83
CA TRP A 124 4.15 -13.87 -11.00
C TRP A 124 2.75 -14.46 -10.78
N PRO A 125 2.05 -14.89 -11.86
CA PRO A 125 0.69 -15.39 -11.74
C PRO A 125 0.67 -16.80 -11.12
N PRO A 126 -0.09 -17.02 -10.02
CA PRO A 126 -0.08 -18.29 -9.26
C PRO A 126 -0.47 -19.52 -10.07
N PHE A 127 -1.36 -19.34 -11.05
CA PHE A 127 -1.87 -20.43 -11.90
C PHE A 127 -0.86 -20.94 -12.92
N SER A 128 0.27 -20.24 -13.14
CA SER A 128 1.31 -20.64 -14.09
C SER A 128 2.50 -21.35 -13.42
N PHE A 129 2.48 -21.54 -12.10
CA PHE A 129 3.61 -22.15 -11.40
C PHE A 129 3.72 -23.65 -11.67
N ARG A 130 4.93 -24.07 -12.05
CA ARG A 130 5.29 -25.49 -12.10
C ARG A 130 5.50 -25.99 -10.68
N LYS A 131 4.88 -27.14 -10.34
CA LYS A 131 5.08 -27.80 -9.03
C LYS A 131 6.49 -28.38 -8.91
N ASP A 132 7.04 -28.84 -10.04
CA ASP A 132 8.37 -29.46 -10.11
C ASP A 132 9.38 -28.44 -10.62
N ILE A 133 10.06 -27.82 -9.69
CA ILE A 133 11.22 -26.94 -9.92
C ILE A 133 12.46 -27.56 -9.30
N SER A 134 13.64 -27.17 -9.77
CA SER A 134 14.92 -27.66 -9.25
C SER A 134 15.06 -27.41 -7.74
N LYS A 135 15.82 -28.25 -7.05
CA LYS A 135 16.09 -28.08 -5.60
C LYS A 135 16.71 -26.72 -5.30
N GLY A 136 17.60 -26.23 -6.19
CA GLY A 136 18.19 -24.89 -6.06
C GLY A 136 17.17 -23.77 -6.16
N ALA A 137 16.27 -23.79 -7.17
CA ALA A 137 15.20 -22.79 -7.30
C ALA A 137 14.26 -22.78 -6.08
N LYS A 138 13.93 -23.96 -5.55
CA LYS A 138 13.15 -24.12 -4.32
C LYS A 138 13.82 -23.46 -3.12
N ALA A 139 15.12 -23.70 -2.95
CA ALA A 139 15.91 -23.12 -1.88
C ALA A 139 16.00 -21.59 -2.03
N SER A 140 16.26 -21.09 -3.23
CA SER A 140 16.33 -19.64 -3.50
C SER A 140 15.02 -18.92 -3.20
N ILE A 141 13.87 -19.42 -3.69
CA ILE A 141 12.56 -18.83 -3.44
C ILE A 141 12.27 -18.83 -1.93
N SER A 142 12.56 -19.91 -1.22
CA SER A 142 12.34 -20.00 0.22
C SER A 142 13.26 -19.07 1.01
N ALA A 143 14.55 -19.01 0.63
CA ALA A 143 15.52 -18.12 1.27
C ALA A 143 15.15 -16.66 1.11
N ILE A 144 14.78 -16.22 -0.10
CA ILE A 144 14.33 -14.86 -0.38
C ILE A 144 13.11 -14.50 0.48
N GLY A 145 12.13 -15.41 0.57
CA GLY A 145 10.94 -15.19 1.40
C GLY A 145 11.25 -15.09 2.89
N ILE A 146 12.08 -15.99 3.42
CA ILE A 146 12.45 -16.00 4.84
C ILE A 146 13.28 -14.77 5.19
N VAL A 147 14.29 -14.43 4.40
CA VAL A 147 15.11 -13.24 4.61
C VAL A 147 14.25 -11.97 4.49
N GLY A 148 13.40 -11.89 3.46
CA GLY A 148 12.49 -10.78 3.28
C GLY A 148 11.55 -10.61 4.47
N MET A 149 10.99 -11.68 5.00
CA MET A 149 10.13 -11.66 6.19
C MET A 149 10.90 -11.20 7.42
N ALA A 150 12.12 -11.71 7.63
CA ALA A 150 12.96 -11.31 8.75
C ALA A 150 13.30 -9.81 8.70
N VAL A 151 13.62 -9.29 7.50
CA VAL A 151 13.88 -7.85 7.30
C VAL A 151 12.61 -7.03 7.54
N LEU A 152 11.44 -7.47 7.07
CA LEU A 152 10.18 -6.77 7.35
C LEU A 152 9.86 -6.71 8.85
N ILE A 153 10.07 -7.81 9.59
CA ILE A 153 9.90 -7.84 11.04
C ILE A 153 10.88 -6.88 11.72
N TYR A 154 12.15 -6.89 11.29
CA TYR A 154 13.15 -5.95 11.81
C TYR A 154 12.74 -4.49 11.56
N LEU A 155 12.33 -4.17 10.34
CA LEU A 155 11.88 -2.81 10.00
C LEU A 155 10.64 -2.40 10.80
N PHE A 156 9.72 -3.32 11.04
CA PHE A 156 8.53 -3.06 11.86
C PHE A 156 8.87 -2.67 13.31
N VAL A 157 9.95 -3.22 13.85
CA VAL A 157 10.39 -2.93 15.23
C VAL A 157 11.22 -1.65 15.31
N VAL A 158 12.04 -1.37 14.29
CA VAL A 158 13.06 -0.32 14.35
C VAL A 158 12.59 0.99 13.74
N VAL A 159 11.74 0.91 12.71
CA VAL A 159 11.33 2.09 11.92
C VAL A 159 10.20 2.83 12.63
N SER A 160 10.39 4.14 12.82
CA SER A 160 9.35 5.04 13.32
C SER A 160 8.60 5.70 12.16
N ASP A 161 7.33 6.00 12.38
CA ASP A 161 6.49 6.80 11.48
C ASP A 161 6.97 8.25 11.31
N GLN A 162 7.90 8.71 12.18
CA GLN A 162 8.55 10.03 12.12
C GLN A 162 9.82 10.03 11.26
N ASP A 163 10.29 8.87 10.82
CA ASP A 163 11.53 8.74 10.06
C ASP A 163 11.39 9.32 8.64
N LYS A 164 12.16 10.36 8.35
CA LYS A 164 12.10 11.08 7.06
C LYS A 164 12.37 10.20 5.84
N TRP A 165 13.23 9.20 5.99
CA TRP A 165 13.60 8.32 4.88
C TRP A 165 12.41 7.50 4.35
N ILE A 166 11.40 7.22 5.21
CA ILE A 166 10.17 6.52 4.81
C ILE A 166 9.48 7.27 3.68
N TYR A 167 9.35 8.60 3.83
CA TYR A 167 8.68 9.49 2.86
C TYR A 167 9.56 9.81 1.66
N SER A 168 10.87 9.59 1.77
CA SER A 168 11.84 9.78 0.68
C SER A 168 12.05 8.52 -0.18
N GLY A 169 11.11 7.59 -0.16
CA GLY A 169 11.12 6.35 -0.93
C GLY A 169 11.10 5.07 -0.09
N GLY A 170 11.18 5.17 1.23
CA GLY A 170 11.14 4.02 2.15
C GLY A 170 9.89 3.18 2.00
N PHE A 171 8.71 3.79 1.85
CA PHE A 171 7.47 3.06 1.57
C PHE A 171 7.56 2.21 0.30
N TYR A 172 8.18 2.75 -0.74
CA TYR A 172 8.36 2.01 -1.99
C TYR A 172 9.33 0.84 -1.83
N ALA A 173 10.44 1.05 -1.11
CA ALA A 173 11.42 0.01 -0.81
C ALA A 173 10.81 -1.12 0.06
N ILE A 174 10.04 -0.77 1.10
CA ILE A 174 9.34 -1.72 1.96
C ILE A 174 8.30 -2.49 1.15
N SER A 175 7.55 -1.81 0.29
CA SER A 175 6.57 -2.47 -0.59
C SER A 175 7.25 -3.44 -1.54
N PHE A 176 8.40 -3.05 -2.11
CA PHE A 176 9.16 -3.92 -3.00
C PHE A 176 9.68 -5.16 -2.27
N LEU A 177 10.16 -5.00 -1.04
CA LEU A 177 10.55 -6.13 -0.18
C LEU A 177 9.35 -7.05 0.11
N THR A 178 8.18 -6.46 0.38
CA THR A 178 6.94 -7.22 0.61
C THR A 178 6.55 -8.05 -0.61
N LEU A 179 6.78 -7.56 -1.84
CA LEU A 179 6.53 -8.34 -3.06
C LEU A 179 7.34 -9.64 -3.10
N PHE A 180 8.60 -9.62 -2.66
CA PHE A 180 9.42 -10.84 -2.59
C PHE A 180 8.85 -11.86 -1.60
N VAL A 181 8.38 -11.39 -0.45
CA VAL A 181 7.72 -12.25 0.55
C VAL A 181 6.45 -12.84 -0.04
N ILE A 182 5.57 -12.02 -0.63
CA ILE A 182 4.34 -12.48 -1.27
C ILE A 182 4.66 -13.48 -2.39
N ALA A 183 5.61 -13.18 -3.26
CA ALA A 183 6.03 -14.07 -4.34
C ALA A 183 6.48 -15.44 -3.81
N SER A 184 7.22 -15.46 -2.69
CA SER A 184 7.64 -16.68 -2.03
C SER A 184 6.46 -17.44 -1.41
N VAL A 185 5.57 -16.77 -0.66
CA VAL A 185 4.43 -17.41 0.01
C VAL A 185 3.45 -18.02 -0.99
N VAL A 186 3.22 -17.33 -2.11
CA VAL A 186 2.30 -17.79 -3.15
C VAL A 186 2.84 -19.02 -3.91
N HIS A 187 4.16 -19.21 -3.98
CA HIS A 187 4.75 -20.33 -4.72
C HIS A 187 4.54 -21.67 -4.00
N PRO A 188 3.97 -22.71 -4.67
CA PRO A 188 3.58 -23.98 -4.02
C PRO A 188 4.73 -24.76 -3.40
N SER A 189 5.96 -24.54 -3.87
CA SER A 189 7.15 -25.24 -3.39
C SER A 189 7.90 -24.51 -2.28
N SER A 190 7.46 -23.33 -1.85
CA SER A 190 8.13 -22.53 -0.81
C SER A 190 7.94 -23.13 0.59
N VAL A 191 9.00 -23.10 1.40
CA VAL A 191 8.94 -23.46 2.83
C VAL A 191 8.08 -22.47 3.59
N LEU A 192 8.15 -21.18 3.26
CA LEU A 192 7.36 -20.12 3.92
C LEU A 192 5.84 -20.35 3.76
N LYS A 193 5.42 -20.82 2.59
CA LYS A 193 4.02 -21.23 2.39
C LYS A 193 3.59 -22.33 3.35
N LYS A 194 4.46 -23.33 3.59
CA LYS A 194 4.15 -24.46 4.49
C LYS A 194 4.06 -24.05 5.96
N ILE A 195 4.76 -22.97 6.34
CA ILE A 195 4.75 -22.46 7.71
C ILE A 195 3.49 -21.61 7.95
N LEU A 196 3.00 -20.90 6.92
CA LEU A 196 1.90 -19.97 7.02
C LEU A 196 0.54 -20.54 6.58
N SER A 197 0.51 -21.77 6.07
CA SER A 197 -0.71 -22.50 5.69
C SER A 197 -1.11 -23.49 6.77
#